data_c83fe7ee8ca8620f7f66db8e50375e34
#
_entry.id   c83fe7ee8ca8620f7f66db8e50375e34
#
_cell.length_a   1.000
_cell.length_b   1.000
_cell.length_c   1.000
_cell.angle_alpha   90.00
_cell.angle_beta   90.00
_cell.angle_gamma   90.00
#
_symmetry.space_group_name_H-M   'P 1'
#
loop_
_entity.id
_entity.type
_entity.pdbx_description
1 polymer ?
#
loop_
_entity_poly.entity_id
_entity_poly.type
_entity_poly.pdbx_seq_one_letter_code
_entity_poly.pdbx_strand_id
1 'polypeptide(L)'
;GSVNGDIFTYDANGTFPIVVNVTYSVGNAAFGTTIPNDGDCYGEDMLILTIIATPSPSFDLPDEVCENNASTLSVFTNYVNNGDLANGEFFINGTGQGVGTDIFVNDIIGLGVGIQEITYVETVNGTSGTCESSQTEVIEILANADATFPVIPAQCTSNAVVILGPATDPNDYFTGTGVSIVGSDYVFDPSVGVGEYSVTHVVGTGACESVSTQTVQVYDSVDASLITDYTACASGNGQFDLTSLFTTNTSLGGSFSVDSGSVNGDIFTYDANGTFP
;
A
#
# COMPACT_ATOMS: atom_id res chain seq x y z
N GLY A 1 16.45 -46.43 25.33
CA GLY A 1 15.07 -46.89 25.46
C GLY A 1 14.96 -48.19 26.28
N SER A 2 13.75 -48.55 26.61
CA SER A 2 13.42 -49.77 27.34
C SER A 2 12.19 -50.45 26.74
N VAL A 3 12.12 -51.78 26.88
CA VAL A 3 10.96 -52.59 26.46
C VAL A 3 10.22 -53.10 27.67
N ASN A 4 8.90 -52.94 27.66
CA ASN A 4 8.03 -53.53 28.68
C ASN A 4 6.84 -54.22 27.97
N GLY A 5 6.87 -55.55 27.95
CA GLY A 5 6.00 -56.35 27.09
C GLY A 5 6.29 -56.04 25.61
N ASP A 6 5.26 -55.71 24.87
CA ASP A 6 5.33 -55.36 23.45
C ASP A 6 5.55 -53.85 23.17
N ILE A 7 5.77 -53.06 24.23
CA ILE A 7 5.93 -51.63 24.16
C ILE A 7 7.40 -51.23 24.27
N PHE A 8 7.92 -50.62 23.22
CA PHE A 8 9.21 -49.94 23.25
C PHE A 8 9.05 -48.49 23.67
N THR A 9 9.78 -48.05 24.69
CA THR A 9 9.81 -46.67 25.18
C THR A 9 11.15 -46.03 24.87
N TYR A 10 11.13 -44.84 24.32
CA TYR A 10 12.32 -44.06 24.01
C TYR A 10 12.24 -42.65 24.64
N ASP A 11 13.38 -42.01 24.77
CA ASP A 11 13.46 -40.62 25.20
C ASP A 11 13.12 -39.68 24.05
N ALA A 12 11.95 -39.05 24.07
CA ALA A 12 11.51 -38.10 23.04
C ALA A 12 12.33 -36.79 23.01
N ASN A 13 13.09 -36.49 24.08
CA ASN A 13 13.99 -35.33 24.14
C ASN A 13 15.43 -35.71 23.79
N GLY A 14 15.66 -36.95 23.38
CA GLY A 14 16.98 -37.44 22.97
C GLY A 14 17.49 -36.89 21.63
N THR A 15 18.73 -37.19 21.29
CA THR A 15 19.31 -36.85 19.98
C THR A 15 18.77 -37.79 18.91
N PHE A 16 18.18 -37.27 17.86
CA PHE A 16 17.66 -38.03 16.73
C PHE A 16 18.68 -38.02 15.57
N PRO A 17 18.69 -39.08 14.69
CA PRO A 17 17.83 -40.25 14.75
C PRO A 17 18.25 -41.23 15.85
N ILE A 18 17.28 -41.92 16.44
CA ILE A 18 17.55 -43.02 17.36
C ILE A 18 17.45 -44.30 16.57
N VAL A 19 18.56 -45.08 16.54
CA VAL A 19 18.61 -46.37 15.86
C VAL A 19 18.63 -47.49 16.89
N VAL A 20 17.70 -48.41 16.77
CA VAL A 20 17.54 -49.53 17.69
C VAL A 20 17.46 -50.83 16.92
N ASN A 21 18.27 -51.81 17.32
CA ASN A 21 18.08 -53.16 16.86
C ASN A 21 17.01 -53.85 17.69
N VAL A 22 15.93 -54.25 17.06
CA VAL A 22 14.81 -54.96 17.70
C VAL A 22 14.90 -56.42 17.28
N THR A 23 15.12 -57.28 18.25
CA THR A 23 15.16 -58.72 18.02
C THR A 23 13.86 -59.34 18.56
N TYR A 24 13.18 -60.06 17.72
CA TYR A 24 12.03 -60.90 18.13
C TYR A 24 12.48 -62.37 18.12
N SER A 25 12.36 -62.99 19.29
CA SER A 25 12.72 -64.38 19.48
C SER A 25 11.50 -65.17 19.95
N VAL A 26 11.26 -66.28 19.30
CA VAL A 26 10.17 -67.19 19.69
C VAL A 26 10.72 -68.57 19.90
N GLY A 27 10.38 -69.17 21.03
CA GLY A 27 10.76 -70.54 21.38
C GLY A 27 9.59 -71.29 22.00
N ASN A 28 9.77 -72.56 22.28
CA ASN A 28 8.72 -73.38 22.91
C ASN A 28 8.45 -72.86 24.33
N ALA A 29 7.28 -72.27 24.52
CA ALA A 29 6.83 -71.55 25.76
C ALA A 29 6.70 -72.47 27.00
N ALA A 30 6.97 -73.73 26.93
CA ALA A 30 6.83 -74.62 28.07
C ALA A 30 8.00 -74.50 29.06
N PHE A 31 9.05 -73.77 28.73
CA PHE A 31 10.25 -73.72 29.58
C PHE A 31 10.76 -72.28 29.74
N GLY A 32 10.29 -71.67 30.82
CA GLY A 32 10.79 -70.33 31.21
C GLY A 32 12.32 -70.40 31.41
N THR A 33 13.02 -69.46 30.75
CA THR A 33 14.30 -68.91 31.18
C THR A 33 15.63 -69.48 30.67
N THR A 34 15.73 -70.53 29.90
CA THR A 34 17.04 -70.92 29.31
C THR A 34 16.93 -71.31 27.85
N ILE A 35 17.90 -70.88 27.09
CA ILE A 35 18.09 -71.26 25.69
C ILE A 35 18.01 -72.80 25.59
N PRO A 36 17.20 -73.30 24.64
CA PRO A 36 16.85 -74.71 24.60
C PRO A 36 18.06 -75.60 24.34
N ASN A 37 18.06 -76.72 25.03
CA ASN A 37 18.91 -77.83 24.62
C ASN A 37 18.31 -78.51 23.39
N ASP A 38 19.14 -79.09 22.63
CA ASP A 38 18.98 -79.85 21.38
C ASP A 38 17.56 -80.44 21.23
N GLY A 39 16.78 -79.86 20.29
CA GLY A 39 15.42 -80.33 19.93
C GLY A 39 14.27 -79.35 20.04
N ASP A 40 14.48 -78.18 20.62
CA ASP A 40 13.44 -77.16 20.71
C ASP A 40 13.40 -76.28 19.46
N CYS A 41 12.19 -75.96 18.99
CA CYS A 41 12.02 -75.02 17.87
C CYS A 41 12.23 -73.61 18.38
N TYR A 42 13.26 -72.96 17.87
CA TYR A 42 13.61 -71.57 18.13
C TYR A 42 13.68 -70.81 16.79
N GLY A 43 13.13 -69.62 16.77
CA GLY A 43 13.18 -68.68 15.68
C GLY A 43 13.55 -67.30 16.20
N GLU A 44 14.41 -66.65 15.52
CA GLU A 44 14.82 -65.29 15.81
C GLU A 44 14.84 -64.46 14.52
N ASP A 45 14.34 -63.24 14.59
CA ASP A 45 14.43 -62.28 13.53
C ASP A 45 14.81 -60.91 14.11
N MET A 46 15.51 -60.11 13.32
CA MET A 46 16.03 -58.83 13.75
C MET A 46 15.64 -57.72 12.77
N LEU A 47 15.12 -56.66 13.33
CA LEU A 47 14.77 -55.44 12.62
C LEU A 47 15.57 -54.25 13.14
N ILE A 48 16.03 -53.38 12.24
CA ILE A 48 16.57 -52.10 12.61
C ILE A 48 15.42 -51.09 12.62
N LEU A 49 15.04 -50.60 13.80
CA LEU A 49 14.05 -49.53 13.99
C LEU A 49 14.81 -48.20 14.03
N THR A 50 14.51 -47.30 13.11
CA THR A 50 15.00 -45.93 13.13
C THR A 50 13.87 -44.98 13.47
N ILE A 51 14.01 -44.24 14.55
CA ILE A 51 13.09 -43.21 14.99
C ILE A 51 13.69 -41.87 14.60
N ILE A 52 12.99 -41.12 13.77
CA ILE A 52 13.38 -39.79 13.32
C ILE A 52 12.63 -38.70 14.09
N ALA A 53 13.24 -37.53 14.20
CA ALA A 53 12.56 -36.38 14.82
C ALA A 53 11.37 -35.91 13.96
N THR A 54 10.29 -35.56 14.61
CA THR A 54 9.23 -34.79 13.93
C THR A 54 9.77 -33.40 13.62
N PRO A 55 9.63 -32.90 12.42
CA PRO A 55 10.00 -31.52 12.11
C PRO A 55 9.20 -30.55 12.98
N SER A 56 9.75 -29.37 13.17
CA SER A 56 9.09 -28.30 13.93
C SER A 56 9.31 -26.98 13.18
N PRO A 57 8.68 -26.84 12.00
CA PRO A 57 8.82 -25.63 11.21
C PRO A 57 8.24 -24.43 11.94
N SER A 58 8.88 -23.27 11.77
CA SER A 58 8.35 -22.02 12.28
C SER A 58 8.70 -20.88 11.35
N PHE A 59 7.72 -20.01 11.10
CA PHE A 59 7.91 -18.78 10.37
C PHE A 59 6.99 -17.70 10.95
N ASP A 60 7.26 -16.45 10.60
CA ASP A 60 6.55 -15.29 11.15
C ASP A 60 6.46 -14.23 10.03
N LEU A 61 5.26 -14.00 9.53
CA LEU A 61 4.99 -13.00 8.50
C LEU A 61 4.55 -11.68 9.15
N PRO A 62 4.72 -10.54 8.47
CA PRO A 62 4.07 -9.31 8.91
C PRO A 62 2.54 -9.48 8.88
N ASP A 63 1.85 -8.90 9.85
CA ASP A 63 0.39 -8.99 9.97
C ASP A 63 -0.31 -8.39 8.75
N GLU A 64 0.29 -7.34 8.15
CA GLU A 64 -0.27 -6.61 7.02
C GLU A 64 0.80 -6.16 6.02
N VAL A 65 0.41 -6.02 4.77
CA VAL A 65 1.24 -5.49 3.68
C VAL A 65 0.37 -4.73 2.69
N CYS A 66 0.91 -3.70 2.05
CA CYS A 66 0.18 -2.93 1.04
C CYS A 66 0.33 -3.53 -0.35
N GLU A 67 -0.72 -3.46 -1.14
CA GLU A 67 -0.78 -3.93 -2.53
C GLU A 67 0.35 -3.34 -3.42
N ASN A 68 0.80 -2.12 -3.14
CA ASN A 68 1.92 -1.48 -3.85
C ASN A 68 3.30 -1.83 -3.30
N ASN A 69 3.38 -2.60 -2.24
CA ASN A 69 4.67 -2.92 -1.67
C ASN A 69 5.38 -3.97 -2.54
N ALA A 70 6.11 -3.50 -3.53
CA ALA A 70 6.90 -4.31 -4.46
C ALA A 70 8.13 -4.94 -3.76
N SER A 71 7.92 -5.62 -2.63
CA SER A 71 8.96 -6.37 -1.94
C SER A 71 9.27 -7.64 -2.72
N THR A 72 10.54 -7.85 -3.03
CA THR A 72 11.06 -9.10 -3.62
C THR A 72 11.63 -10.03 -2.57
N LEU A 73 11.33 -9.81 -1.29
CA LEU A 73 11.85 -10.61 -0.20
C LEU A 73 11.31 -12.04 -0.28
N SER A 74 12.21 -13.00 -0.26
CA SER A 74 11.92 -14.43 -0.13
C SER A 74 11.28 -14.69 1.24
N VAL A 75 10.18 -15.43 1.27
CA VAL A 75 9.53 -15.81 2.53
C VAL A 75 10.44 -16.74 3.32
N PHE A 76 11.04 -17.75 2.67
CA PHE A 76 11.89 -18.70 3.37
C PHE A 76 13.11 -18.03 4.01
N THR A 77 13.84 -17.21 3.23
CA THR A 77 15.07 -16.58 3.72
C THR A 77 14.84 -15.54 4.82
N ASN A 78 13.71 -14.81 4.77
CA ASN A 78 13.50 -13.66 5.64
C ASN A 78 12.51 -13.91 6.79
N TYR A 79 11.67 -14.93 6.69
CA TYR A 79 10.57 -15.15 7.63
C TYR A 79 10.54 -16.56 8.22
N VAL A 80 11.18 -17.56 7.59
CA VAL A 80 11.25 -18.89 8.19
C VAL A 80 12.37 -18.92 9.22
N ASN A 81 11.99 -19.11 10.48
CA ASN A 81 12.91 -19.16 11.61
C ASN A 81 13.52 -20.55 11.81
N ASN A 82 12.72 -21.58 11.50
CA ASN A 82 13.14 -22.97 11.56
C ASN A 82 12.43 -23.77 10.48
N GLY A 83 13.19 -24.48 9.64
CA GLY A 83 12.66 -25.27 8.56
C GLY A 83 13.75 -25.66 7.55
N ASP A 84 13.42 -26.55 6.64
CA ASP A 84 14.27 -26.97 5.52
C ASP A 84 13.48 -26.91 4.21
N LEU A 85 13.78 -25.90 3.39
CA LEU A 85 13.07 -25.69 2.13
C LEU A 85 13.14 -26.92 1.20
N ALA A 86 14.24 -27.68 1.24
CA ALA A 86 14.39 -28.86 0.38
C ALA A 86 13.36 -29.95 0.70
N ASN A 87 12.87 -29.99 1.93
CA ASN A 87 11.87 -30.93 2.43
C ASN A 87 10.54 -30.26 2.80
N GLY A 88 10.43 -28.96 2.51
CA GLY A 88 9.27 -28.15 2.82
C GLY A 88 8.47 -27.73 1.59
N GLU A 89 7.19 -27.44 1.79
CA GLU A 89 6.29 -26.93 0.79
C GLU A 89 5.44 -25.80 1.39
N PHE A 90 5.32 -24.69 0.66
CA PHE A 90 4.36 -23.64 0.98
C PHE A 90 3.02 -23.92 0.32
N PHE A 91 1.96 -23.59 1.06
CA PHE A 91 0.60 -23.55 0.57
C PHE A 91 0.07 -22.13 0.71
N ILE A 92 -0.45 -21.59 -0.37
CA ILE A 92 -1.14 -20.29 -0.39
C ILE A 92 -2.63 -20.57 -0.53
N ASN A 93 -3.42 -20.19 0.48
CA ASN A 93 -4.87 -20.46 0.52
C ASN A 93 -5.19 -21.94 0.22
N GLY A 94 -4.40 -22.85 0.78
CA GLY A 94 -4.54 -24.29 0.59
C GLY A 94 -4.01 -24.84 -0.74
N THR A 95 -3.42 -24.02 -1.62
CA THR A 95 -2.81 -24.45 -2.87
C THR A 95 -1.31 -24.60 -2.73
N GLY A 96 -0.78 -25.82 -2.89
CA GLY A 96 0.64 -26.14 -2.80
C GLY A 96 1.45 -25.49 -3.92
N GLN A 97 2.63 -24.97 -3.56
CA GLN A 97 3.54 -24.31 -4.50
C GLN A 97 4.64 -25.25 -5.01
N GLY A 98 4.70 -26.47 -4.48
CA GLY A 98 5.69 -27.48 -4.81
C GLY A 98 6.82 -27.56 -3.77
N VAL A 99 7.22 -28.79 -3.46
CA VAL A 99 8.30 -29.07 -2.51
C VAL A 99 9.61 -28.42 -3.00
N GLY A 100 10.32 -27.77 -2.11
CA GLY A 100 11.57 -27.07 -2.42
C GLY A 100 11.39 -25.74 -3.14
N THR A 101 10.15 -25.28 -3.31
CA THR A 101 9.84 -24.00 -3.95
C THR A 101 9.60 -22.93 -2.88
N ASP A 102 10.42 -21.88 -2.93
CA ASP A 102 10.22 -20.69 -2.10
C ASP A 102 9.12 -19.80 -2.71
N ILE A 103 8.50 -18.98 -1.87
CA ILE A 103 7.56 -17.94 -2.31
C ILE A 103 8.11 -16.56 -1.95
N PHE A 104 7.71 -15.55 -2.72
CA PHE A 104 8.09 -14.17 -2.49
C PHE A 104 6.88 -13.37 -2.03
N VAL A 105 7.13 -12.32 -1.26
CA VAL A 105 6.05 -11.42 -0.80
C VAL A 105 5.25 -10.87 -1.98
N ASN A 106 5.90 -10.64 -3.13
CA ASN A 106 5.19 -10.21 -4.36
C ASN A 106 4.19 -11.24 -4.88
N ASP A 107 4.44 -12.53 -4.70
CA ASP A 107 3.50 -13.57 -5.12
C ASP A 107 2.25 -13.52 -4.24
N ILE A 108 2.42 -13.23 -2.95
CA ILE A 108 1.32 -13.05 -1.99
C ILE A 108 0.54 -11.77 -2.32
N ILE A 109 1.23 -10.65 -2.56
CA ILE A 109 0.61 -9.36 -2.94
C ILE A 109 -0.20 -9.50 -4.25
N GLY A 110 0.31 -10.28 -5.20
CA GLY A 110 -0.37 -10.54 -6.47
C GLY A 110 -1.72 -11.26 -6.36
N LEU A 111 -2.08 -11.78 -5.18
CA LEU A 111 -3.39 -12.40 -4.93
C LEU A 111 -4.51 -11.36 -4.75
N GLY A 112 -4.16 -10.08 -4.57
CA GLY A 112 -5.10 -8.98 -4.36
C GLY A 112 -5.45 -8.73 -2.89
N VAL A 113 -6.20 -7.66 -2.68
CA VAL A 113 -6.60 -7.16 -1.35
C VAL A 113 -7.39 -8.19 -0.56
N GLY A 114 -7.09 -8.31 0.72
CA GLY A 114 -7.75 -9.19 1.67
C GLY A 114 -6.81 -10.13 2.40
N ILE A 115 -7.40 -11.00 3.21
CA ILE A 115 -6.68 -11.95 4.05
C ILE A 115 -6.18 -13.12 3.22
N GLN A 116 -4.89 -13.45 3.36
CA GLN A 116 -4.23 -14.59 2.73
C GLN A 116 -3.69 -15.51 3.83
N GLU A 117 -3.95 -16.81 3.67
CA GLU A 117 -3.44 -17.85 4.55
C GLU A 117 -2.20 -18.50 3.92
N ILE A 118 -1.09 -18.51 4.64
CA ILE A 118 0.16 -19.11 4.22
C ILE A 118 0.48 -20.23 5.19
N THR A 119 0.55 -21.47 4.68
CA THR A 119 0.95 -22.63 5.46
C THR A 119 2.29 -23.17 4.94
N TYR A 120 3.23 -23.36 5.83
CA TYR A 120 4.47 -24.06 5.55
C TYR A 120 4.43 -25.47 6.14
N VAL A 121 4.60 -26.49 5.33
CA VAL A 121 4.59 -27.90 5.70
C VAL A 121 5.97 -28.47 5.48
N GLU A 122 6.54 -29.09 6.48
CA GLU A 122 7.84 -29.79 6.38
C GLU A 122 7.66 -31.29 6.57
N THR A 123 8.26 -32.07 5.68
CA THR A 123 8.18 -33.53 5.65
C THR A 123 9.55 -34.14 5.75
N VAL A 124 9.77 -34.97 6.77
CA VAL A 124 10.98 -35.78 6.91
C VAL A 124 10.68 -37.24 6.55
N ASN A 125 11.35 -37.76 5.55
CA ASN A 125 11.13 -39.09 5.05
C ASN A 125 12.01 -40.11 5.79
N GLY A 126 11.40 -41.12 6.39
CA GLY A 126 12.08 -42.33 6.86
C GLY A 126 11.99 -43.48 5.84
N THR A 127 12.66 -44.59 6.11
CA THR A 127 12.63 -45.78 5.27
C THR A 127 11.27 -46.46 5.16
N SER A 128 10.38 -46.26 6.14
CA SER A 128 9.08 -46.93 6.22
C SER A 128 7.96 -46.01 6.63
N GLY A 129 8.19 -44.70 6.66
CA GLY A 129 7.17 -43.70 7.03
C GLY A 129 7.68 -42.28 6.93
N THR A 130 6.78 -41.34 6.99
CA THR A 130 7.04 -39.90 6.95
C THR A 130 6.63 -39.26 8.27
N CYS A 131 7.38 -38.26 8.71
CA CYS A 131 6.99 -37.36 9.77
C CYS A 131 6.71 -36.00 9.15
N GLU A 132 5.55 -35.43 9.43
CA GLU A 132 5.11 -34.16 8.88
C GLU A 132 4.69 -33.23 10.01
N SER A 133 4.97 -31.95 9.85
CA SER A 133 4.49 -30.88 10.71
C SER A 133 4.30 -29.62 9.89
N SER A 134 3.39 -28.75 10.34
CA SER A 134 3.07 -27.52 9.65
C SER A 134 2.87 -26.36 10.61
N GLN A 135 3.07 -25.15 10.09
CA GLN A 135 2.65 -23.90 10.70
C GLN A 135 1.87 -23.08 9.69
N THR A 136 0.86 -22.36 10.16
CA THR A 136 0.04 -21.46 9.33
C THR A 136 0.11 -20.07 9.93
N GLU A 137 0.34 -19.08 9.06
CA GLU A 137 0.30 -17.65 9.33
C GLU A 137 -0.72 -16.99 8.40
N VAL A 138 -1.21 -15.83 8.83
CA VAL A 138 -2.17 -15.02 8.09
C VAL A 138 -1.56 -13.66 7.83
N ILE A 139 -1.65 -13.19 6.60
CA ILE A 139 -1.24 -11.85 6.21
C ILE A 139 -2.41 -11.12 5.55
N GLU A 140 -2.66 -9.87 5.93
CA GLU A 140 -3.67 -9.03 5.30
C GLU A 140 -3.04 -8.13 4.23
N ILE A 141 -3.53 -8.23 2.99
CA ILE A 141 -3.15 -7.33 1.91
C ILE A 141 -4.12 -6.15 1.92
N LEU A 142 -3.60 -4.98 2.24
CA LEU A 142 -4.36 -3.74 2.28
C LEU A 142 -4.36 -3.07 0.91
N ALA A 143 -5.50 -2.48 0.54
CA ALA A 143 -5.57 -1.63 -0.65
C ALA A 143 -4.68 -0.39 -0.47
N ASN A 144 -4.10 0.07 -1.58
CA ASN A 144 -3.39 1.34 -1.56
C ASN A 144 -4.36 2.48 -1.30
N ALA A 145 -3.95 3.44 -0.52
CA ALA A 145 -4.63 4.70 -0.43
C ALA A 145 -4.59 5.44 -1.79
N ASP A 146 -5.65 6.18 -2.12
CA ASP A 146 -5.72 7.01 -3.34
C ASP A 146 -5.66 8.49 -2.94
N ALA A 147 -4.52 9.12 -3.15
CA ALA A 147 -4.30 10.55 -2.90
C ALA A 147 -4.64 11.43 -4.11
N THR A 148 -5.24 10.90 -5.16
CA THR A 148 -5.63 11.73 -6.30
C THR A 148 -6.71 12.74 -5.89
N PHE A 149 -6.64 13.94 -6.45
CA PHE A 149 -7.61 15.00 -6.20
C PHE A 149 -7.83 15.85 -7.47
N PRO A 150 -8.97 16.56 -7.58
CA PRO A 150 -9.28 17.37 -8.75
C PRO A 150 -8.22 18.42 -9.03
N VAL A 151 -7.98 18.70 -10.31
CA VAL A 151 -7.03 19.74 -10.71
C VAL A 151 -7.49 21.09 -10.19
N ILE A 152 -6.60 21.77 -9.50
CA ILE A 152 -6.83 23.13 -9.03
C ILE A 152 -6.49 24.08 -10.20
N PRO A 153 -7.48 24.80 -10.75
CA PRO A 153 -7.19 25.74 -11.84
C PRO A 153 -6.33 26.92 -11.33
N ALA A 154 -5.73 27.64 -12.26
CA ALA A 154 -5.04 28.89 -11.95
C ALA A 154 -5.98 29.87 -11.23
N GLN A 155 -5.45 30.58 -10.26
CA GLN A 155 -6.20 31.48 -9.38
C GLN A 155 -5.70 32.93 -9.58
N CYS A 156 -6.53 33.90 -9.14
CA CYS A 156 -6.09 35.26 -8.89
C CYS A 156 -6.04 35.53 -7.39
N THR A 157 -5.19 36.44 -6.95
CA THR A 157 -5.03 36.80 -5.52
C THR A 157 -6.33 37.27 -4.85
N SER A 158 -7.31 37.70 -5.63
CA SER A 158 -8.66 38.12 -5.17
C SER A 158 -9.71 37.02 -5.18
N ASN A 159 -9.37 35.81 -5.66
CA ASN A 159 -10.35 34.73 -5.69
C ASN A 159 -10.66 34.23 -4.27
N ALA A 160 -11.86 33.70 -4.11
CA ALA A 160 -12.22 32.99 -2.90
C ALA A 160 -11.33 31.75 -2.71
N VAL A 161 -11.23 31.28 -1.49
CA VAL A 161 -10.52 30.04 -1.16
C VAL A 161 -11.07 28.85 -1.95
N VAL A 162 -10.19 27.95 -2.35
CA VAL A 162 -10.53 26.71 -3.06
C VAL A 162 -10.65 25.59 -2.04
N ILE A 163 -11.79 24.93 -1.96
CA ILE A 163 -11.98 23.76 -1.09
C ILE A 163 -11.24 22.58 -1.71
N LEU A 164 -10.39 21.94 -0.93
CA LEU A 164 -9.58 20.78 -1.32
C LEU A 164 -10.24 19.46 -0.90
N GLY A 165 -10.74 19.38 0.32
CA GLY A 165 -11.38 18.22 0.89
C GLY A 165 -11.66 18.36 2.38
N PRO A 166 -12.36 17.40 2.99
CA PRO A 166 -12.67 17.43 4.42
C PRO A 166 -11.44 17.21 5.30
N ALA A 167 -11.37 17.89 6.45
CA ALA A 167 -10.32 17.73 7.45
C ALA A 167 -10.84 16.89 8.64
N THR A 168 -11.34 15.68 8.35
CA THR A 168 -11.99 14.80 9.35
C THR A 168 -11.15 13.60 9.74
N ASP A 169 -10.21 13.20 8.89
CA ASP A 169 -9.30 12.08 9.12
C ASP A 169 -7.86 12.60 9.28
N PRO A 170 -7.17 12.28 10.39
CA PRO A 170 -5.77 12.70 10.59
C PRO A 170 -4.80 12.08 9.59
N ASN A 171 -5.20 10.97 8.93
CA ASN A 171 -4.41 10.26 7.93
C ASN A 171 -4.78 10.64 6.49
N ASP A 172 -5.64 11.63 6.32
CA ASP A 172 -6.06 12.20 5.03
C ASP A 172 -5.97 13.73 5.13
N TYR A 173 -4.90 14.30 4.60
CA TYR A 173 -4.63 15.71 4.78
C TYR A 173 -3.95 16.36 3.57
N PHE A 174 -4.20 17.66 3.45
CA PHE A 174 -3.52 18.51 2.47
C PHE A 174 -2.47 19.39 3.13
N THR A 175 -1.36 19.61 2.44
CA THR A 175 -0.27 20.47 2.89
C THR A 175 0.30 21.29 1.75
N GLY A 176 0.92 22.41 2.07
CA GLY A 176 1.53 23.34 1.12
C GLY A 176 1.40 24.78 1.57
N THR A 177 2.16 25.67 0.95
CA THR A 177 2.01 27.12 1.22
C THR A 177 0.66 27.59 0.71
N GLY A 178 -0.10 28.29 1.53
CA GLY A 178 -1.48 28.71 1.24
C GLY A 178 -2.54 27.68 1.58
N VAL A 179 -2.16 26.47 2.03
CA VAL A 179 -3.10 25.47 2.53
C VAL A 179 -3.35 25.69 4.01
N SER A 180 -4.63 25.65 4.40
CA SER A 180 -5.08 25.79 5.79
C SER A 180 -6.40 25.05 6.00
N ILE A 181 -6.84 24.96 7.27
CA ILE A 181 -8.15 24.41 7.61
C ILE A 181 -9.09 25.57 7.92
N VAL A 182 -10.24 25.58 7.23
CA VAL A 182 -11.32 26.52 7.48
C VAL A 182 -12.61 25.74 7.74
N GLY A 183 -13.10 25.83 8.98
CA GLY A 183 -14.21 25.00 9.41
C GLY A 183 -13.82 23.52 9.51
N SER A 184 -14.42 22.69 8.67
CA SER A 184 -14.15 21.25 8.58
C SER A 184 -13.39 20.85 7.31
N ASP A 185 -12.90 21.82 6.53
CA ASP A 185 -12.32 21.56 5.22
C ASP A 185 -10.89 22.10 5.11
N TYR A 186 -10.04 21.37 4.39
CA TYR A 186 -8.80 21.91 3.86
C TYR A 186 -9.10 22.85 2.70
N VAL A 187 -8.45 24.01 2.69
CA VAL A 187 -8.60 25.00 1.63
C VAL A 187 -7.24 25.49 1.16
N PHE A 188 -7.17 25.88 -0.11
CA PHE A 188 -6.06 26.68 -0.65
C PHE A 188 -6.52 28.14 -0.73
N ASP A 189 -5.77 29.04 -0.13
CA ASP A 189 -6.05 30.48 -0.11
C ASP A 189 -5.14 31.20 -1.12
N PRO A 190 -5.68 31.71 -2.25
CA PRO A 190 -4.90 32.43 -3.25
C PRO A 190 -4.36 33.79 -2.76
N SER A 191 -4.87 34.33 -1.64
CA SER A 191 -4.34 35.56 -1.05
C SER A 191 -2.89 35.44 -0.54
N VAL A 192 -2.34 34.23 -0.56
CA VAL A 192 -0.92 33.92 -0.27
C VAL A 192 0.04 34.76 -1.13
N GLY A 193 -0.43 35.26 -2.29
CA GLY A 193 0.31 36.12 -3.20
C GLY A 193 0.55 35.53 -4.60
N VAL A 194 1.16 36.32 -5.46
CA VAL A 194 1.50 35.89 -6.83
C VAL A 194 2.65 34.87 -6.79
N GLY A 195 2.48 33.77 -7.52
CA GLY A 195 3.51 32.74 -7.56
C GLY A 195 2.99 31.37 -7.97
N GLU A 196 3.87 30.40 -7.90
CA GLU A 196 3.60 28.99 -8.14
C GLU A 196 3.67 28.25 -6.80
N TYR A 197 2.63 27.52 -6.47
CA TYR A 197 2.49 26.85 -5.17
C TYR A 197 2.20 25.37 -5.35
N SER A 198 2.91 24.53 -4.61
CA SER A 198 2.61 23.10 -4.55
C SER A 198 1.57 22.82 -3.48
N VAL A 199 0.52 22.11 -3.88
CA VAL A 199 -0.48 21.52 -2.98
C VAL A 199 -0.30 20.02 -3.01
N THR A 200 -0.05 19.43 -1.85
CA THR A 200 0.19 18.00 -1.70
C THR A 200 -0.92 17.38 -0.87
N HIS A 201 -1.51 16.32 -1.39
CA HIS A 201 -2.49 15.47 -0.71
C HIS A 201 -1.81 14.21 -0.26
N VAL A 202 -1.97 13.85 1.00
CA VAL A 202 -1.41 12.64 1.64
C VAL A 202 -2.57 11.85 2.21
N VAL A 203 -2.66 10.57 1.86
CA VAL A 203 -3.71 9.66 2.34
C VAL A 203 -3.08 8.37 2.83
N GLY A 204 -3.54 7.89 3.99
CA GLY A 204 -3.05 6.66 4.61
C GLY A 204 -1.87 6.89 5.54
N THR A 205 -1.30 5.79 6.01
CA THR A 205 -0.16 5.79 6.94
C THR A 205 0.84 4.68 6.58
N GLY A 206 2.10 4.90 6.95
CA GLY A 206 3.14 3.87 6.84
C GLY A 206 3.36 3.40 5.40
N ALA A 207 3.38 2.09 5.22
CA ALA A 207 3.66 1.48 3.91
C ALA A 207 2.54 1.69 2.88
N CYS A 208 1.30 1.96 3.33
CA CYS A 208 0.13 2.18 2.48
C CYS A 208 -0.14 3.66 2.20
N GLU A 209 0.75 4.55 2.62
CA GLU A 209 0.63 5.98 2.33
C GLU A 209 0.73 6.24 0.83
N SER A 210 -0.16 7.08 0.32
CA SER A 210 -0.14 7.61 -1.03
C SER A 210 0.01 9.12 -0.99
N VAL A 211 0.75 9.66 -1.93
CA VAL A 211 1.02 11.09 -2.02
C VAL A 211 0.80 11.57 -3.44
N SER A 212 0.04 12.64 -3.61
CA SER A 212 -0.16 13.32 -4.89
C SER A 212 0.11 14.80 -4.73
N THR A 213 0.79 15.41 -5.70
CA THR A 213 1.12 16.85 -5.67
C THR A 213 0.67 17.51 -6.96
N GLN A 214 0.02 18.65 -6.82
CA GLN A 214 -0.34 19.53 -7.94
C GLN A 214 0.27 20.92 -7.73
N THR A 215 0.53 21.58 -8.83
CA THR A 215 1.03 22.95 -8.84
C THR A 215 -0.12 23.91 -9.18
N VAL A 216 -0.29 24.95 -8.38
CA VAL A 216 -1.28 26.00 -8.57
C VAL A 216 -0.57 27.29 -8.91
N GLN A 217 -0.89 27.87 -10.08
CA GLN A 217 -0.41 29.21 -10.45
C GLN A 217 -1.35 30.27 -9.92
N VAL A 218 -0.83 31.23 -9.15
CA VAL A 218 -1.56 32.40 -8.67
C VAL A 218 -1.07 33.63 -9.40
N TYR A 219 -1.98 34.34 -10.01
CA TYR A 219 -1.75 35.62 -10.70
C TYR A 219 -2.21 36.78 -9.84
N ASP A 220 -1.71 37.96 -10.16
CA ASP A 220 -2.24 39.18 -9.56
C ASP A 220 -3.71 39.40 -9.96
N SER A 221 -4.48 39.98 -9.07
CA SER A 221 -5.85 40.38 -9.39
C SER A 221 -5.85 41.58 -10.32
N VAL A 222 -6.72 41.52 -11.30
CA VAL A 222 -6.93 42.66 -12.19
C VAL A 222 -8.15 43.45 -11.77
N ASP A 223 -8.06 44.77 -11.78
CA ASP A 223 -9.15 45.67 -11.49
C ASP A 223 -9.57 46.36 -12.81
N ALA A 224 -10.81 46.14 -13.21
CA ALA A 224 -11.43 46.77 -14.38
C ALA A 224 -12.38 47.92 -14.02
N SER A 225 -12.24 48.48 -12.81
CA SER A 225 -13.10 49.57 -12.35
C SER A 225 -12.90 50.83 -13.19
N LEU A 226 -14.03 51.38 -13.61
CA LEU A 226 -14.10 52.67 -14.23
C LEU A 226 -14.80 53.68 -13.32
N ILE A 227 -14.55 54.96 -13.48
CA ILE A 227 -15.34 56.00 -12.78
C ILE A 227 -16.80 55.89 -13.21
N THR A 228 -17.71 56.03 -12.26
CA THR A 228 -19.17 56.01 -12.53
C THR A 228 -19.66 57.40 -13.00
N ASP A 229 -20.66 57.41 -13.88
CA ASP A 229 -21.42 58.60 -14.26
C ASP A 229 -20.58 59.75 -14.80
N TYR A 230 -19.72 59.45 -15.80
CA TYR A 230 -18.91 60.44 -16.46
C TYR A 230 -19.67 61.11 -17.62
N THR A 231 -19.72 62.42 -17.61
CA THR A 231 -20.30 63.20 -18.70
C THR A 231 -19.19 63.97 -19.42
N ALA A 232 -19.02 63.71 -20.69
CA ALA A 232 -18.10 64.46 -21.56
C ALA A 232 -18.86 65.46 -22.45
N CYS A 233 -18.25 66.62 -22.67
CA CYS A 233 -18.78 67.53 -23.63
C CYS A 233 -18.37 67.10 -25.05
N ALA A 234 -19.30 67.12 -26.01
CA ALA A 234 -19.02 66.89 -27.39
C ALA A 234 -18.09 68.00 -27.90
N SER A 235 -16.80 67.70 -28.12
CA SER A 235 -15.80 68.64 -28.57
C SER A 235 -15.24 68.25 -29.93
N GLY A 236 -15.07 69.21 -30.77
CA GLY A 236 -14.43 69.39 -32.06
C GLY A 236 -14.09 68.22 -32.97
N ASN A 237 -13.59 67.13 -32.55
CA ASN A 237 -13.12 66.02 -33.38
C ASN A 237 -13.90 64.70 -33.23
N GLY A 238 -14.91 64.65 -32.37
CA GLY A 238 -15.70 63.44 -32.15
C GLY A 238 -14.93 62.28 -31.52
N GLN A 239 -13.89 62.56 -30.76
CA GLN A 239 -13.04 61.56 -30.11
C GLN A 239 -12.96 61.81 -28.61
N PHE A 240 -12.91 60.72 -27.85
CA PHE A 240 -12.77 60.75 -26.39
C PHE A 240 -11.76 59.64 -25.97
N ASP A 241 -10.82 60.02 -25.12
CA ASP A 241 -9.85 59.12 -24.57
C ASP A 241 -10.47 58.40 -23.36
N LEU A 242 -10.74 57.10 -23.53
CA LEU A 242 -11.36 56.23 -22.53
C LEU A 242 -10.46 55.98 -21.31
N THR A 243 -9.15 56.20 -21.44
CA THR A 243 -8.24 56.02 -20.27
C THR A 243 -8.53 57.07 -19.19
N SER A 244 -9.18 58.17 -19.54
CA SER A 244 -9.60 59.17 -18.59
C SER A 244 -10.72 58.68 -17.64
N LEU A 245 -11.31 57.50 -17.95
CA LEU A 245 -12.32 56.85 -17.11
C LEU A 245 -11.71 55.90 -16.12
N PHE A 246 -10.41 55.64 -16.14
CA PHE A 246 -9.77 54.75 -15.18
C PHE A 246 -9.79 55.33 -13.78
N THR A 247 -10.07 54.45 -12.82
CA THR A 247 -9.80 54.74 -11.41
C THR A 247 -8.32 54.65 -11.11
N THR A 248 -7.88 55.07 -9.94
CA THR A 248 -6.46 54.94 -9.53
C THR A 248 -5.95 53.50 -9.46
N ASN A 249 -6.89 52.55 -9.37
CA ASN A 249 -6.57 51.10 -9.21
C ASN A 249 -6.79 50.30 -10.48
N THR A 250 -7.30 50.91 -11.57
CA THR A 250 -7.58 50.17 -12.81
C THR A 250 -6.30 49.57 -13.41
N SER A 251 -6.33 48.24 -13.62
CA SER A 251 -5.22 47.55 -14.26
C SER A 251 -5.11 47.93 -15.74
N LEU A 252 -3.88 48.17 -16.19
CA LEU A 252 -3.63 48.55 -17.57
C LEU A 252 -3.58 47.30 -18.50
N GLY A 253 -3.82 47.49 -19.80
CA GLY A 253 -3.73 46.42 -20.80
C GLY A 253 -5.04 45.72 -21.13
N GLY A 254 -6.15 46.19 -20.60
CA GLY A 254 -7.50 45.79 -21.01
C GLY A 254 -7.90 46.34 -22.38
N SER A 255 -9.09 46.01 -22.85
CA SER A 255 -9.70 46.56 -24.06
C SER A 255 -11.07 47.11 -23.76
N PHE A 256 -11.46 48.17 -24.44
CA PHE A 256 -12.78 48.75 -24.37
C PHE A 256 -13.70 48.19 -25.45
N SER A 257 -14.97 48.03 -25.10
CA SER A 257 -16.06 47.81 -26.05
C SER A 257 -17.18 48.78 -25.77
N VAL A 258 -17.87 49.22 -26.83
CA VAL A 258 -19.00 50.15 -26.75
C VAL A 258 -20.19 49.55 -27.51
N ASP A 259 -21.38 49.89 -27.12
CA ASP A 259 -22.63 49.48 -27.79
C ASP A 259 -22.97 50.37 -28.98
N SER A 260 -22.38 51.56 -29.07
CA SER A 260 -22.62 52.52 -30.10
C SER A 260 -21.35 53.35 -30.36
N GLY A 261 -21.07 53.66 -31.60
CA GLY A 261 -19.82 54.31 -32.01
C GLY A 261 -18.73 53.29 -32.36
N SER A 262 -17.45 53.67 -32.32
CA SER A 262 -16.32 52.80 -32.55
C SER A 262 -15.17 53.07 -31.58
N VAL A 263 -14.45 52.02 -31.23
CA VAL A 263 -13.24 52.10 -30.40
C VAL A 263 -12.05 51.61 -31.20
N ASN A 264 -10.98 52.35 -31.15
CA ASN A 264 -9.69 51.96 -31.71
C ASN A 264 -8.62 52.19 -30.64
N GLY A 265 -8.13 51.08 -30.06
CA GLY A 265 -7.32 51.15 -28.85
C GLY A 265 -8.15 51.74 -27.71
N ASP A 266 -7.67 52.82 -27.11
CA ASP A 266 -8.31 53.52 -26.01
C ASP A 266 -9.12 54.73 -26.45
N ILE A 267 -9.26 54.97 -27.76
CA ILE A 267 -9.96 56.13 -28.31
C ILE A 267 -11.37 55.74 -28.79
N PHE A 268 -12.36 56.27 -28.12
CA PHE A 268 -13.76 56.23 -28.57
C PHE A 268 -14.04 57.31 -29.59
N THR A 269 -14.61 56.92 -30.72
CA THR A 269 -15.05 57.84 -31.76
C THR A 269 -16.54 57.87 -31.87
N TYR A 270 -17.14 59.03 -31.76
CA TYR A 270 -18.57 59.30 -31.87
C TYR A 270 -18.89 60.32 -32.96
N ASP A 271 -20.11 60.35 -33.43
CA ASP A 271 -20.56 61.39 -34.37
C ASP A 271 -20.82 62.68 -33.62
N ALA A 272 -19.89 63.64 -33.75
CA ALA A 272 -19.99 64.94 -33.09
C ALA A 272 -21.19 65.79 -33.59
N ASN A 273 -21.76 65.44 -34.73
CA ASN A 273 -22.92 66.11 -35.34
C ASN A 273 -24.23 65.33 -35.11
N GLY A 274 -24.14 64.20 -34.37
CA GLY A 274 -25.31 63.34 -34.05
C GLY A 274 -26.30 64.00 -33.10
N THR A 275 -27.44 63.35 -32.95
CA THR A 275 -28.47 63.77 -31.98
C THR A 275 -28.04 63.21 -30.61
N PHE A 276 -27.74 64.07 -29.67
CA PHE A 276 -27.47 63.70 -28.27
C PHE A 276 -28.75 63.54 -27.48
N PRO A 277 -28.77 62.70 -26.46
CA PRO A 277 -29.96 62.48 -25.64
C PRO A 277 -30.43 63.72 -24.90
#